data_7f0af30f4134b74477a682db975102ca
#
_entry.id   7f0af30f4134b74477a682db975102ca
#
_cell.length_a   1.000
_cell.length_b   1.000
_cell.length_c   1.000
_cell.angle_alpha   90.00
_cell.angle_beta   90.00
_cell.angle_gamma   90.00
#
_symmetry.space_group_name_H-M   'P 1'
#
loop_
_entity.id
_entity.type
_entity.pdbx_description
1 polymer ?
#
loop_
_entity_poly.entity_id
_entity_poly.type
_entity_poly.pdbx_seq_one_letter_code
_entity_poly.pdbx_strand_id
1 'polypeptide(L)'
;MIDLNSELMEQKMKVDFNTYDLSVKELLSMVNDGLINIAPEYQRQFRWDVERQSSLVESLFLGIPVPSLFMATNVDGTWEVIDGVQRLSTMICFAGDDNVREKVNAKKVEPLKLKGLSKLANFNDKRFADLPVGVQNKFKLTSIKVITLSDKSDKDVRFDLFERLNKGGVNLTPQEIRSCVYRGGFNDFLKELSKDSNFKNCVHLSESQENDGTREELVLRFFAYLYDLDSFEHSVKDFLNNYMSKADKGFNYSENDKLFRTVFKILNDVLPNGISKGRKNTPLNLFEAVSVGAALAYMDNGKINTVGIDEWLKDKELLKYITGATNSKPRVIGRIEFCRKKFEG
;
A
#
# COMPACT_ATOMS: atom_id res chain seq x y z
N MET A 1 39.34 0.25 -4.87
CA MET A 1 38.52 -0.99 -4.94
C MET A 1 37.64 -0.98 -3.72
N ILE A 2 36.34 -1.05 -3.95
CA ILE A 2 35.37 -1.22 -2.85
C ILE A 2 35.61 -2.63 -2.30
N ASP A 3 35.87 -2.75 -1.00
CA ASP A 3 35.99 -4.05 -0.34
C ASP A 3 34.60 -4.69 -0.26
N LEU A 4 34.39 -5.76 -1.03
CA LEU A 4 33.10 -6.48 -1.10
C LEU A 4 32.66 -7.01 0.27
N ASN A 5 33.61 -7.35 1.16
CA ASN A 5 33.27 -7.79 2.50
C ASN A 5 32.74 -6.64 3.36
N SER A 6 33.34 -5.47 3.27
CA SER A 6 32.87 -4.29 3.99
C SER A 6 31.47 -3.86 3.53
N GLU A 7 31.21 -3.87 2.21
CA GLU A 7 29.90 -3.60 1.66
C GLU A 7 28.85 -4.63 2.14
N LEU A 8 29.19 -5.92 2.09
CA LEU A 8 28.31 -6.99 2.58
C LEU A 8 27.98 -6.84 4.06
N MET A 9 28.98 -6.54 4.90
CA MET A 9 28.78 -6.36 6.34
C MET A 9 27.93 -5.15 6.65
N GLU A 10 28.16 -4.01 5.97
CA GLU A 10 27.34 -2.81 6.13
C GLU A 10 25.88 -3.07 5.81
N GLN A 11 25.58 -3.76 4.71
CA GLN A 11 24.21 -4.08 4.33
C GLN A 11 23.55 -5.11 5.27
N LYS A 12 24.33 -6.10 5.77
CA LYS A 12 23.83 -7.06 6.75
C LYS A 12 23.42 -6.41 8.07
N MET A 13 24.15 -5.42 8.55
CA MET A 13 23.84 -4.73 9.81
C MET A 13 22.54 -3.93 9.76
N LYS A 14 22.03 -3.61 8.58
CA LYS A 14 20.76 -2.91 8.39
C LYS A 14 19.54 -3.82 8.54
N VAL A 15 19.73 -5.14 8.55
CA VAL A 15 18.65 -6.13 8.63
C VAL A 15 18.66 -6.79 10.00
N ASP A 16 17.59 -6.60 10.77
CA ASP A 16 17.37 -7.24 12.06
C ASP A 16 16.03 -7.99 12.05
N PHE A 17 16.08 -9.31 12.25
CA PHE A 17 14.88 -10.14 12.27
C PHE A 17 14.95 -11.22 13.33
N ASN A 18 13.79 -11.62 13.83
CA ASN A 18 13.62 -12.74 14.75
C ASN A 18 12.76 -13.82 14.12
N THR A 19 12.96 -15.06 14.57
CA THR A 19 12.18 -16.21 14.12
C THR A 19 11.49 -16.86 15.30
N TYR A 20 10.20 -17.15 15.14
CA TYR A 20 9.36 -17.80 16.14
C TYR A 20 8.65 -19.00 15.52
N ASP A 21 8.43 -20.02 16.32
CA ASP A 21 7.55 -21.15 16.00
C ASP A 21 6.32 -21.03 16.90
N LEU A 22 5.22 -20.52 16.36
CA LEU A 22 3.99 -20.25 17.09
C LEU A 22 2.91 -21.26 16.71
N SER A 23 2.14 -21.73 17.68
CA SER A 23 0.98 -22.56 17.39
C SER A 23 -0.13 -21.76 16.71
N VAL A 24 -0.98 -22.42 15.92
CA VAL A 24 -2.19 -21.79 15.36
C VAL A 24 -3.02 -21.12 16.46
N LYS A 25 -3.18 -21.79 17.63
CA LYS A 25 -3.91 -21.22 18.77
C LYS A 25 -3.31 -19.89 19.24
N GLU A 26 -2.00 -19.82 19.33
CA GLU A 26 -1.28 -18.62 19.78
C GLU A 26 -1.43 -17.47 18.76
N LEU A 27 -1.30 -17.76 17.47
CA LEU A 27 -1.56 -16.79 16.40
C LEU A 27 -2.99 -16.23 16.47
N LEU A 28 -4.00 -17.10 16.66
CA LEU A 28 -5.38 -16.66 16.79
C LEU A 28 -5.58 -15.78 18.04
N SER A 29 -4.96 -16.13 19.18
CA SER A 29 -5.00 -15.31 20.40
C SER A 29 -4.37 -13.94 20.16
N MET A 30 -3.18 -13.89 19.57
CA MET A 30 -2.48 -12.63 19.29
C MET A 30 -3.28 -11.71 18.35
N VAL A 31 -3.98 -12.27 17.36
CA VAL A 31 -4.90 -11.48 16.52
C VAL A 31 -6.08 -10.98 17.34
N ASN A 32 -6.68 -11.84 18.20
CA ASN A 32 -7.78 -11.44 19.06
C ASN A 32 -7.40 -10.30 20.01
N ASP A 33 -6.20 -10.37 20.56
CA ASP A 33 -5.69 -9.39 21.54
C ASP A 33 -5.16 -8.10 20.86
N GLY A 34 -5.18 -8.05 19.51
CA GLY A 34 -4.68 -6.90 18.74
C GLY A 34 -3.16 -6.80 18.71
N LEU A 35 -2.45 -7.85 19.11
CA LEU A 35 -0.99 -7.94 19.02
C LEU A 35 -0.51 -8.22 17.59
N ILE A 36 -1.34 -8.88 16.78
CA ILE A 36 -1.11 -9.04 15.35
C ILE A 36 -2.19 -8.28 14.61
N ASN A 37 -1.77 -7.31 13.80
CA ASN A 37 -2.64 -6.47 12.99
C ASN A 37 -2.58 -6.94 11.52
N ILE A 38 -3.75 -7.10 10.93
CA ILE A 38 -3.90 -7.29 9.50
C ILE A 38 -4.32 -5.95 8.93
N ALA A 39 -3.41 -5.27 8.22
CA ALA A 39 -3.68 -3.94 7.69
C ALA A 39 -4.94 -3.94 6.79
N PRO A 40 -5.76 -2.86 6.81
CA PRO A 40 -6.97 -2.77 5.99
C PRO A 40 -6.70 -2.97 4.49
N GLU A 41 -5.53 -2.56 4.03
CA GLU A 41 -5.06 -2.76 2.66
C GLU A 41 -4.98 -4.25 2.29
N TYR A 42 -4.56 -5.09 3.22
CA TYR A 42 -4.50 -6.55 3.04
C TYR A 42 -5.86 -7.23 3.22
N GLN A 43 -6.74 -6.67 4.04
CA GLN A 43 -8.08 -7.23 4.24
C GLN A 43 -8.92 -7.18 2.96
N ARG A 44 -8.71 -6.17 2.11
CA ARG A 44 -9.32 -6.06 0.77
C ARG A 44 -8.84 -7.14 -0.20
N GLN A 45 -7.74 -7.81 0.12
CA GLN A 45 -7.07 -8.78 -0.74
C GLN A 45 -7.31 -10.24 -0.34
N PHE A 46 -8.21 -10.54 0.62
CA PHE A 46 -8.56 -11.93 0.90
C PHE A 46 -9.29 -12.52 -0.31
N ARG A 47 -8.52 -13.22 -1.16
CA ARG A 47 -8.93 -13.65 -2.50
C ARG A 47 -8.88 -15.16 -2.71
N TRP A 48 -8.34 -15.92 -1.74
CA TRP A 48 -8.31 -17.36 -1.91
C TRP A 48 -9.73 -17.93 -1.92
N ASP A 49 -10.01 -18.72 -2.96
CA ASP A 49 -11.22 -19.51 -3.02
C ASP A 49 -11.26 -20.59 -1.91
N VAL A 50 -12.40 -21.19 -1.72
CA VAL A 50 -12.61 -22.19 -0.67
C VAL A 50 -11.71 -23.41 -0.85
N GLU A 51 -11.41 -23.81 -2.08
CA GLU A 51 -10.59 -24.97 -2.39
C GLU A 51 -9.13 -24.73 -2.00
N ARG A 52 -8.58 -23.56 -2.33
CA ARG A 52 -7.22 -23.18 -1.94
C ARG A 52 -7.07 -23.02 -0.43
N GLN A 53 -8.08 -22.46 0.24
CA GLN A 53 -8.15 -22.39 1.70
C GLN A 53 -8.17 -23.80 2.30
N SER A 54 -9.00 -24.68 1.79
CA SER A 54 -9.12 -26.05 2.25
C SER A 54 -7.83 -26.85 2.06
N SER A 55 -7.15 -26.66 0.94
CA SER A 55 -5.84 -27.28 0.67
C SER A 55 -4.75 -26.85 1.68
N LEU A 56 -4.76 -25.58 2.13
CA LEU A 56 -3.87 -25.14 3.21
C LEU A 56 -4.22 -25.86 4.52
N VAL A 57 -5.50 -25.94 4.87
CA VAL A 57 -5.95 -26.65 6.09
C VAL A 57 -5.56 -28.13 6.04
N GLU A 58 -5.71 -28.79 4.90
CA GLU A 58 -5.28 -30.17 4.68
C GLU A 58 -3.76 -30.30 4.92
N SER A 59 -2.97 -29.41 4.34
CA SER A 59 -1.51 -29.39 4.50
C SER A 59 -1.10 -29.25 5.97
N LEU A 60 -1.77 -28.37 6.72
CA LEU A 60 -1.51 -28.18 8.15
C LEU A 60 -1.84 -29.43 8.99
N PHE A 61 -2.98 -30.10 8.71
CA PHE A 61 -3.32 -31.35 9.37
C PHE A 61 -2.32 -32.48 9.07
N LEU A 62 -1.80 -32.53 7.85
CA LEU A 62 -0.85 -33.53 7.40
C LEU A 62 0.61 -33.24 7.85
N GLY A 63 0.87 -32.08 8.48
CA GLY A 63 2.20 -31.66 8.85
C GLY A 63 3.09 -31.31 7.64
N ILE A 64 2.50 -31.01 6.50
CA ILE A 64 3.23 -30.57 5.31
C ILE A 64 3.75 -29.15 5.58
N PRO A 65 5.06 -28.89 5.40
CA PRO A 65 5.61 -27.56 5.61
C PRO A 65 4.93 -26.51 4.74
N VAL A 66 4.47 -25.43 5.37
CA VAL A 66 3.91 -24.26 4.70
C VAL A 66 4.90 -23.09 4.77
N PRO A 67 4.90 -22.16 3.79
CA PRO A 67 5.76 -21.00 3.85
C PRO A 67 5.55 -20.19 5.13
N SER A 68 6.64 -19.63 5.68
CA SER A 68 6.61 -18.81 6.90
C SER A 68 5.71 -17.58 6.74
N LEU A 69 5.10 -17.14 7.84
CA LEU A 69 4.48 -15.82 7.90
C LEU A 69 5.58 -14.78 8.12
N PHE A 70 5.54 -13.67 7.38
CA PHE A 70 6.43 -12.54 7.60
C PHE A 70 5.65 -11.38 8.21
N MET A 71 6.20 -10.79 9.26
CA MET A 71 5.59 -9.69 10.00
C MET A 71 6.59 -8.57 10.25
N ALA A 72 6.14 -7.34 10.40
CA ALA A 72 6.93 -6.23 10.88
C ALA A 72 6.57 -5.94 12.33
N THR A 73 7.56 -5.70 13.16
CA THR A 73 7.37 -5.18 14.51
C THR A 73 7.15 -3.66 14.43
N ASN A 74 6.11 -3.17 15.08
CA ASN A 74 5.84 -1.74 15.24
C ASN A 74 6.52 -1.22 16.51
N VAL A 75 6.62 0.11 16.63
CA VAL A 75 7.24 0.79 17.80
C VAL A 75 6.52 0.46 19.11
N ASP A 76 5.22 0.20 19.06
CA ASP A 76 4.40 -0.20 20.22
C ASP A 76 4.50 -1.70 20.55
N GLY A 77 5.35 -2.44 19.85
CA GLY A 77 5.56 -3.88 20.02
C GLY A 77 4.53 -4.77 19.32
N THR A 78 3.49 -4.21 18.69
CA THR A 78 2.54 -5.01 17.89
C THR A 78 3.20 -5.47 16.59
N TRP A 79 2.66 -6.53 16.00
CA TRP A 79 3.12 -7.05 14.72
C TRP A 79 2.11 -6.78 13.62
N GLU A 80 2.61 -6.48 12.44
CA GLU A 80 1.83 -6.34 11.23
C GLU A 80 2.22 -7.40 10.20
N VAL A 81 1.23 -8.05 9.61
CA VAL A 81 1.47 -9.07 8.59
C VAL A 81 1.99 -8.43 7.30
N ILE A 82 3.16 -8.87 6.82
CA ILE A 82 3.78 -8.46 5.56
C ILE A 82 3.45 -9.44 4.45
N ASP A 83 3.72 -10.73 4.70
CA ASP A 83 3.38 -11.84 3.80
C ASP A 83 2.73 -12.96 4.59
N GLY A 84 1.82 -13.66 3.93
CA GLY A 84 1.05 -14.73 4.53
C GLY A 84 -0.32 -14.33 5.03
N VAL A 85 -0.83 -13.14 4.68
CA VAL A 85 -2.21 -12.71 5.01
C VAL A 85 -3.24 -13.76 4.63
N GLN A 86 -3.16 -14.33 3.42
CA GLN A 86 -4.08 -15.37 2.97
C GLN A 86 -4.02 -16.62 3.85
N ARG A 87 -2.81 -17.02 4.28
CA ARG A 87 -2.58 -18.17 5.16
C ARG A 87 -3.14 -17.91 6.56
N LEU A 88 -2.81 -16.77 7.15
CA LEU A 88 -3.32 -16.38 8.47
C LEU A 88 -4.84 -16.23 8.45
N SER A 89 -5.39 -15.53 7.46
CA SER A 89 -6.85 -15.38 7.30
C SER A 89 -7.56 -16.72 7.12
N THR A 90 -6.96 -17.67 6.40
CA THR A 90 -7.53 -19.02 6.27
C THR A 90 -7.59 -19.75 7.61
N MET A 91 -6.52 -19.68 8.43
CA MET A 91 -6.51 -20.26 9.77
C MET A 91 -7.57 -19.61 10.66
N ILE A 92 -7.74 -18.29 10.56
CA ILE A 92 -8.78 -17.53 11.27
C ILE A 92 -10.17 -17.93 10.81
N CYS A 93 -10.43 -17.99 9.52
CA CYS A 93 -11.74 -18.39 8.98
C CYS A 93 -12.10 -19.82 9.33
N PHE A 94 -11.12 -20.72 9.45
CA PHE A 94 -11.35 -22.11 9.80
C PHE A 94 -11.54 -22.32 11.30
N ALA A 95 -10.59 -21.87 12.13
CA ALA A 95 -10.52 -22.21 13.56
C ALA A 95 -10.72 -21.02 14.52
N GLY A 96 -10.85 -19.78 14.02
CA GLY A 96 -11.14 -18.60 14.82
C GLY A 96 -12.60 -18.58 15.29
N ASP A 97 -12.87 -17.91 16.40
CA ASP A 97 -14.23 -17.55 16.82
C ASP A 97 -14.76 -16.31 16.05
N ASP A 98 -15.99 -15.91 16.34
CA ASP A 98 -16.62 -14.78 15.65
C ASP A 98 -15.83 -13.48 15.81
N ASN A 99 -15.29 -13.21 17.01
CA ASN A 99 -14.55 -12.00 17.31
C ASN A 99 -13.26 -11.89 16.48
N VAL A 100 -12.52 -13.00 16.36
CA VAL A 100 -11.29 -13.04 15.57
C VAL A 100 -11.59 -12.96 14.07
N ARG A 101 -12.67 -13.59 13.60
CA ARG A 101 -13.08 -13.53 12.20
C ARG A 101 -13.49 -12.12 11.76
N GLU A 102 -14.16 -11.36 12.62
CA GLU A 102 -14.53 -9.96 12.33
C GLU A 102 -13.31 -9.06 12.10
N LYS A 103 -12.17 -9.38 12.71
CA LYS A 103 -10.92 -8.62 12.53
C LYS A 103 -10.25 -8.84 11.17
N VAL A 104 -10.62 -9.87 10.43
CA VAL A 104 -10.04 -10.19 9.11
C VAL A 104 -10.80 -9.56 7.97
N ASN A 105 -12.11 -9.32 8.16
CA ASN A 105 -12.95 -8.75 7.11
C ASN A 105 -14.09 -7.93 7.74
N ALA A 106 -14.28 -6.70 7.28
CA ALA A 106 -15.38 -5.82 7.69
C ALA A 106 -16.80 -6.40 7.38
N LYS A 107 -16.88 -7.50 6.63
CA LYS A 107 -18.10 -8.25 6.39
C LYS A 107 -18.06 -9.53 7.21
N LYS A 108 -19.17 -9.88 7.88
CA LYS A 108 -19.33 -11.11 8.64
C LYS A 108 -18.92 -12.31 7.79
N VAL A 109 -17.76 -12.93 8.09
CA VAL A 109 -17.23 -14.06 7.34
C VAL A 109 -17.75 -15.34 7.97
N GLU A 110 -18.49 -16.12 7.18
CA GLU A 110 -18.93 -17.45 7.58
C GLU A 110 -17.72 -18.36 7.87
N PRO A 111 -17.80 -19.25 8.90
CA PRO A 111 -16.75 -20.23 9.15
C PRO A 111 -16.46 -21.07 7.91
N LEU A 112 -15.18 -21.24 7.60
CA LEU A 112 -14.75 -22.01 6.44
C LEU A 112 -15.28 -23.45 6.51
N LYS A 113 -15.99 -23.86 5.45
CA LYS A 113 -16.44 -25.22 5.20
C LYS A 113 -15.50 -25.86 4.19
N LEU A 114 -14.79 -26.91 4.57
CA LEU A 114 -13.74 -27.55 3.75
C LEU A 114 -14.35 -28.18 2.48
N LYS A 115 -13.64 -28.03 1.35
CA LYS A 115 -14.01 -28.60 0.05
C LYS A 115 -12.78 -29.00 -0.76
N GLY A 116 -12.95 -29.98 -1.65
CA GLY A 116 -11.93 -30.36 -2.62
C GLY A 116 -10.72 -31.10 -2.02
N LEU A 117 -10.83 -31.60 -0.80
CA LEU A 117 -9.75 -32.34 -0.15
C LEU A 117 -9.61 -33.74 -0.74
N SER A 118 -8.38 -34.08 -1.12
CA SER A 118 -8.09 -35.38 -1.73
C SER A 118 -7.50 -36.42 -0.74
N LYS A 119 -6.72 -35.97 0.22
CA LYS A 119 -6.08 -36.84 1.22
C LYS A 119 -6.95 -37.05 2.45
N LEU A 120 -7.64 -36.00 2.87
CA LEU A 120 -8.57 -36.03 4.00
C LEU A 120 -10.01 -35.98 3.51
N ALA A 121 -10.40 -36.88 2.60
CA ALA A 121 -11.70 -36.87 1.92
C ALA A 121 -12.91 -36.76 2.88
N ASN A 122 -12.84 -37.40 4.06
CA ASN A 122 -13.91 -37.37 5.07
C ASN A 122 -14.02 -36.01 5.80
N PHE A 123 -13.07 -35.09 5.59
CA PHE A 123 -13.13 -33.71 6.11
C PHE A 123 -13.90 -32.78 5.16
N ASN A 124 -14.17 -33.21 3.92
CA ASN A 124 -15.00 -32.42 3.03
C ASN A 124 -16.37 -32.16 3.66
N ASP A 125 -16.90 -30.97 3.42
CA ASP A 125 -18.14 -30.47 3.98
C ASP A 125 -18.15 -30.28 5.51
N LYS A 126 -17.04 -30.43 6.21
CA LYS A 126 -16.91 -30.14 7.63
C LYS A 126 -16.42 -28.71 7.88
N ARG A 127 -16.97 -28.08 8.92
CA ARG A 127 -16.42 -26.89 9.58
C ARG A 127 -15.54 -27.35 10.75
N PHE A 128 -14.75 -26.43 11.29
CA PHE A 128 -13.91 -26.74 12.46
C PHE A 128 -14.71 -27.27 13.65
N ALA A 129 -15.88 -26.70 13.92
CA ALA A 129 -16.76 -27.13 15.01
C ALA A 129 -17.33 -28.54 14.84
N ASP A 130 -17.40 -29.05 13.60
CA ASP A 130 -17.93 -30.39 13.30
C ASP A 130 -16.88 -31.50 13.57
N LEU A 131 -15.62 -31.11 13.82
CA LEU A 131 -14.52 -32.06 14.03
C LEU A 131 -14.49 -32.54 15.49
N PRO A 132 -14.07 -33.78 15.74
CA PRO A 132 -13.81 -34.27 17.10
C PRO A 132 -12.78 -33.38 17.83
N VAL A 133 -12.96 -33.18 19.14
CA VAL A 133 -12.10 -32.32 19.98
C VAL A 133 -10.61 -32.65 19.83
N GLY A 134 -10.27 -33.95 19.77
CA GLY A 134 -8.87 -34.36 19.56
C GLY A 134 -8.29 -33.89 18.22
N VAL A 135 -9.11 -33.83 17.16
CA VAL A 135 -8.72 -33.33 15.84
C VAL A 135 -8.59 -31.79 15.86
N GLN A 136 -9.55 -31.10 16.49
CA GLN A 136 -9.46 -29.67 16.71
C GLN A 136 -8.18 -29.28 17.44
N ASN A 137 -7.82 -30.00 18.51
CA ASN A 137 -6.62 -29.73 19.28
C ASN A 137 -5.33 -29.97 18.46
N LYS A 138 -5.29 -31.00 17.61
CA LYS A 138 -4.17 -31.20 16.69
C LYS A 138 -3.94 -29.99 15.78
N PHE A 139 -5.02 -29.45 15.18
CA PHE A 139 -4.91 -28.26 14.35
C PHE A 139 -4.47 -27.03 15.14
N LYS A 140 -5.04 -26.80 16.31
CA LYS A 140 -4.70 -25.67 17.18
C LYS A 140 -3.23 -25.69 17.63
N LEU A 141 -2.65 -26.87 17.79
CA LEU A 141 -1.27 -27.06 18.21
C LEU A 141 -0.27 -27.15 17.03
N THR A 142 -0.74 -27.09 15.79
CA THR A 142 0.15 -27.07 14.62
C THR A 142 1.04 -25.83 14.68
N SER A 143 2.36 -26.05 14.56
CA SER A 143 3.35 -24.97 14.59
C SER A 143 3.48 -24.29 13.24
N ILE A 144 3.52 -22.97 13.26
CA ILE A 144 3.70 -22.08 12.11
C ILE A 144 4.96 -21.26 12.35
N LYS A 145 5.86 -21.27 11.37
CA LYS A 145 7.04 -20.40 11.43
C LYS A 145 6.68 -18.96 11.12
N VAL A 146 7.05 -18.08 12.03
CA VAL A 146 6.86 -16.62 11.91
C VAL A 146 8.22 -15.95 11.92
N ILE A 147 8.47 -15.08 10.96
CA ILE A 147 9.67 -14.25 10.87
C ILE A 147 9.23 -12.81 11.07
N THR A 148 9.77 -12.15 12.09
CA THR A 148 9.47 -10.75 12.36
C THR A 148 10.66 -9.86 12.03
N LEU A 149 10.42 -8.81 11.28
CA LEU A 149 11.38 -7.76 11.02
C LEU A 149 11.31 -6.73 12.15
N SER A 150 12.45 -6.44 12.76
CA SER A 150 12.54 -5.50 13.87
C SER A 150 12.22 -4.06 13.44
N ASP A 151 11.68 -3.26 14.36
CA ASP A 151 11.46 -1.82 14.20
C ASP A 151 12.80 -1.04 14.08
N LYS A 152 13.91 -1.64 14.52
CA LYS A 152 15.27 -1.09 14.38
C LYS A 152 15.86 -1.22 12.99
N SER A 153 15.26 -2.07 12.13
CA SER A 153 15.72 -2.21 10.75
C SER A 153 15.50 -0.91 9.98
N ASP A 154 16.48 -0.57 9.13
CA ASP A 154 16.39 0.58 8.24
C ASP A 154 15.12 0.54 7.38
N LYS A 155 14.45 1.69 7.22
CA LYS A 155 13.18 1.77 6.48
C LYS A 155 13.32 1.38 5.02
N ASP A 156 14.45 1.71 4.38
CA ASP A 156 14.70 1.37 2.99
C ASP A 156 14.92 -0.15 2.83
N VAL A 157 15.62 -0.76 3.78
CA VAL A 157 15.80 -2.22 3.83
C VAL A 157 14.46 -2.91 4.10
N ARG A 158 13.63 -2.36 4.98
CA ARG A 158 12.26 -2.86 5.20
C ARG A 158 11.45 -2.82 3.91
N PHE A 159 11.50 -1.71 3.18
CA PHE A 159 10.79 -1.57 1.91
C PHE A 159 11.26 -2.60 0.87
N ASP A 160 12.56 -2.75 0.69
CA ASP A 160 13.13 -3.72 -0.25
C ASP A 160 12.77 -5.17 0.11
N LEU A 161 12.78 -5.49 1.40
CA LEU A 161 12.38 -6.83 1.87
C LEU A 161 10.90 -7.09 1.58
N PHE A 162 10.01 -6.14 1.87
CA PHE A 162 8.59 -6.23 1.53
C PHE A 162 8.39 -6.45 0.03
N GLU A 163 9.09 -5.69 -0.81
CA GLU A 163 9.00 -5.84 -2.27
C GLU A 163 9.46 -7.22 -2.74
N ARG A 164 10.53 -7.76 -2.16
CA ARG A 164 11.07 -9.09 -2.51
C ARG A 164 10.15 -10.23 -2.07
N LEU A 165 9.64 -10.17 -0.84
CA LEU A 165 8.72 -11.17 -0.30
C LEU A 165 7.39 -11.19 -1.05
N ASN A 166 6.93 -10.02 -1.46
CA ASN A 166 5.66 -9.84 -2.16
C ASN A 166 5.63 -10.47 -3.57
N LYS A 167 6.78 -10.73 -4.19
CA LYS A 167 6.87 -11.38 -5.52
C LYS A 167 6.36 -12.82 -5.56
N GLY A 168 6.13 -13.45 -4.42
CA GLY A 168 5.66 -14.85 -4.32
C GLY A 168 4.15 -15.03 -4.10
N GLY A 169 3.37 -13.95 -3.95
CA GLY A 169 1.96 -14.01 -3.56
C GLY A 169 1.04 -13.05 -4.31
N VAL A 170 0.08 -12.46 -3.61
CA VAL A 170 -0.72 -11.34 -4.12
C VAL A 170 0.14 -10.08 -4.03
N ASN A 171 0.53 -9.54 -5.18
CA ASN A 171 1.46 -8.42 -5.25
C ASN A 171 0.84 -7.14 -4.69
N LEU A 172 1.50 -6.59 -3.65
CA LEU A 172 1.24 -5.24 -3.19
C LEU A 172 1.82 -4.22 -4.15
N THR A 173 1.17 -3.10 -4.29
CA THR A 173 1.74 -1.95 -5.00
C THR A 173 2.85 -1.29 -4.16
N PRO A 174 3.74 -0.52 -4.78
CA PRO A 174 4.73 0.25 -4.02
C PRO A 174 4.11 1.17 -2.96
N GLN A 175 2.90 1.69 -3.19
CA GLN A 175 2.22 2.55 -2.22
C GLN A 175 1.67 1.77 -1.03
N GLU A 176 1.11 0.59 -1.24
CA GLU A 176 0.69 -0.28 -0.15
C GLU A 176 1.90 -0.66 0.72
N ILE A 177 3.05 -0.96 0.12
CA ILE A 177 4.30 -1.21 0.85
C ILE A 177 4.72 0.05 1.65
N ARG A 178 4.68 1.25 1.05
CA ARG A 178 4.98 2.51 1.76
C ARG A 178 4.07 2.72 2.95
N SER A 179 2.78 2.48 2.77
CA SER A 179 1.79 2.62 3.87
C SER A 179 2.09 1.72 5.07
N CYS A 180 2.75 0.58 4.84
CA CYS A 180 3.18 -0.32 5.90
C CYS A 180 4.52 0.12 6.54
N VAL A 181 5.48 0.56 5.72
CA VAL A 181 6.84 0.90 6.17
C VAL A 181 6.92 2.28 6.84
N TYR A 182 6.22 3.26 6.28
CA TYR A 182 6.25 4.66 6.72
C TYR A 182 4.96 5.04 7.43
N ARG A 183 4.65 4.36 8.54
CA ARG A 183 3.50 4.71 9.40
C ARG A 183 3.72 6.01 10.12
N GLY A 184 2.64 6.71 10.42
CA GLY A 184 2.66 7.97 11.17
C GLY A 184 1.71 9.00 10.59
N GLY A 185 1.73 10.20 11.17
CA GLY A 185 0.80 11.27 10.85
C GLY A 185 0.77 11.65 9.38
N PHE A 186 1.94 11.59 8.70
CA PHE A 186 1.99 11.91 7.28
C PHE A 186 1.26 10.86 6.41
N ASN A 187 1.44 9.57 6.70
CA ASN A 187 0.71 8.51 5.98
C ASN A 187 -0.80 8.59 6.21
N ASP A 188 -1.23 8.90 7.44
CA ASP A 188 -2.65 9.07 7.76
C ASP A 188 -3.24 10.30 7.04
N PHE A 189 -2.46 11.38 6.93
CA PHE A 189 -2.82 12.57 6.17
C PHE A 189 -3.00 12.28 4.67
N LEU A 190 -2.10 11.49 4.06
CA LEU A 190 -2.29 11.05 2.67
C LEU A 190 -3.59 10.28 2.49
N LYS A 191 -3.91 9.36 3.42
CA LYS A 191 -5.16 8.58 3.43
C LYS A 191 -6.40 9.45 3.61
N GLU A 192 -6.31 10.52 4.37
CA GLU A 192 -7.40 11.48 4.55
C GLU A 192 -7.66 12.27 3.25
N LEU A 193 -6.62 12.88 2.70
CA LEU A 193 -6.73 13.68 1.49
C LEU A 193 -7.15 12.83 0.26
N SER A 194 -6.77 11.57 0.21
CA SER A 194 -7.20 10.66 -0.87
C SER A 194 -8.72 10.48 -0.93
N LYS A 195 -9.45 10.81 0.14
CA LYS A 195 -10.92 10.72 0.22
C LYS A 195 -11.62 12.02 -0.17
N ASP A 196 -10.88 13.12 -0.37
CA ASP A 196 -11.46 14.41 -0.75
C ASP A 196 -12.30 14.30 -2.03
N SER A 197 -13.49 14.87 -2.02
CA SER A 197 -14.45 14.74 -3.13
C SER A 197 -13.99 15.47 -4.38
N ASN A 198 -13.41 16.67 -4.25
CA ASN A 198 -12.93 17.44 -5.39
C ASN A 198 -11.73 16.74 -6.05
N PHE A 199 -10.82 16.20 -5.22
CA PHE A 199 -9.71 15.39 -5.71
C PHE A 199 -10.19 14.14 -6.46
N LYS A 200 -11.18 13.42 -5.91
CA LYS A 200 -11.77 12.25 -6.58
C LYS A 200 -12.42 12.59 -7.91
N ASN A 201 -13.10 13.73 -8.01
CA ASN A 201 -13.70 14.19 -9.25
C ASN A 201 -12.64 14.60 -10.29
N CYS A 202 -11.50 15.16 -9.83
CA CYS A 202 -10.39 15.51 -10.72
C CYS A 202 -9.62 14.30 -11.23
N VAL A 203 -9.65 13.17 -10.50
CA VAL A 203 -8.78 12.00 -10.76
C VAL A 203 -9.63 10.76 -10.97
N HIS A 204 -9.66 10.28 -12.19
CA HIS A 204 -10.36 9.06 -12.56
C HIS A 204 -9.39 7.87 -12.58
N LEU A 205 -9.70 6.85 -11.82
CA LEU A 205 -8.92 5.62 -11.69
C LEU A 205 -9.71 4.42 -12.24
N SER A 206 -9.01 3.34 -12.57
CA SER A 206 -9.66 2.05 -12.83
C SER A 206 -10.13 1.42 -11.52
N GLU A 207 -11.05 0.47 -11.60
CA GLU A 207 -11.57 -0.24 -10.41
C GLU A 207 -10.45 -0.90 -9.58
N SER A 208 -9.42 -1.43 -10.23
CA SER A 208 -8.26 -1.98 -9.53
C SER A 208 -7.44 -0.90 -8.81
N GLN A 209 -7.24 0.26 -9.45
CA GLN A 209 -6.50 1.38 -8.89
C GLN A 209 -7.23 2.10 -7.73
N GLU A 210 -8.55 1.99 -7.67
CA GLU A 210 -9.33 2.52 -6.53
C GLU A 210 -9.04 1.77 -5.23
N ASN A 211 -8.52 0.55 -5.33
CA ASN A 211 -8.36 -0.36 -4.20
C ASN A 211 -6.90 -0.74 -3.90
N ASP A 212 -5.92 -0.21 -4.63
CA ASP A 212 -4.51 -0.59 -4.54
C ASP A 212 -3.57 0.51 -4.02
N GLY A 213 -4.13 1.54 -3.38
CA GLY A 213 -3.35 2.67 -2.85
C GLY A 213 -2.92 3.70 -3.89
N THR A 214 -3.33 3.57 -5.15
CA THR A 214 -2.96 4.53 -6.20
C THR A 214 -3.42 5.96 -5.86
N ARG A 215 -4.57 6.11 -5.22
CA ARG A 215 -5.07 7.45 -4.83
C ARG A 215 -4.16 8.12 -3.80
N GLU A 216 -3.74 7.40 -2.80
CA GLU A 216 -2.78 7.84 -1.79
C GLU A 216 -1.41 8.15 -2.41
N GLU A 217 -0.96 7.36 -3.39
CA GLU A 217 0.28 7.65 -4.12
C GLU A 217 0.19 8.95 -4.91
N LEU A 218 -0.96 9.27 -5.49
CA LEU A 218 -1.14 10.55 -6.19
C LEU A 218 -1.06 11.74 -5.24
N VAL A 219 -1.64 11.65 -4.04
CA VAL A 219 -1.47 12.68 -3.01
C VAL A 219 0.00 12.80 -2.61
N LEU A 220 0.70 11.69 -2.42
CA LEU A 220 2.13 11.68 -2.13
C LEU A 220 2.95 12.34 -3.25
N ARG A 221 2.67 12.00 -4.51
CA ARG A 221 3.33 12.62 -5.69
C ARG A 221 3.10 14.12 -5.73
N PHE A 222 1.90 14.58 -5.43
CA PHE A 222 1.60 16.01 -5.36
C PHE A 222 2.55 16.72 -4.39
N PHE A 223 2.64 16.28 -3.14
CA PHE A 223 3.51 16.94 -2.17
C PHE A 223 5.01 16.73 -2.44
N ALA A 224 5.41 15.56 -2.88
CA ALA A 224 6.80 15.26 -3.17
C ALA A 224 7.34 16.14 -4.31
N TYR A 225 6.60 16.26 -5.41
CA TYR A 225 7.00 17.15 -6.52
C TYR A 225 6.81 18.63 -6.21
N LEU A 226 5.91 18.99 -5.28
CA LEU A 226 5.75 20.37 -4.87
C LEU A 226 6.93 20.87 -4.01
N TYR A 227 7.44 20.03 -3.11
CA TYR A 227 8.38 20.46 -2.09
C TYR A 227 9.81 19.92 -2.23
N ASP A 228 10.02 18.84 -2.99
CA ASP A 228 11.33 18.18 -3.08
C ASP A 228 11.72 17.82 -4.54
N LEU A 229 11.13 18.52 -5.54
CA LEU A 229 11.38 18.26 -6.96
C LEU A 229 12.87 18.26 -7.32
N ASP A 230 13.68 19.11 -6.66
CA ASP A 230 15.11 19.22 -6.91
C ASP A 230 15.86 17.93 -6.56
N SER A 231 15.38 17.14 -5.60
CA SER A 231 15.98 15.85 -5.24
C SER A 231 15.57 14.71 -6.17
N PHE A 232 14.61 14.94 -7.10
CA PHE A 232 14.23 13.94 -8.07
C PHE A 232 15.33 13.71 -9.10
N GLU A 233 15.75 12.47 -9.29
CA GLU A 233 16.71 12.09 -10.34
C GLU A 233 15.99 11.38 -11.51
N HIS A 234 15.63 10.12 -11.35
CA HIS A 234 14.91 9.34 -12.38
C HIS A 234 14.04 8.21 -11.82
N SER A 235 14.30 7.77 -10.59
CA SER A 235 13.51 6.73 -9.92
C SER A 235 12.39 7.36 -9.11
N VAL A 236 11.17 7.28 -9.61
CA VAL A 236 9.98 7.76 -8.90
C VAL A 236 9.79 6.98 -7.58
N LYS A 237 10.07 5.68 -7.57
CA LYS A 237 9.97 4.85 -6.38
C LYS A 237 10.85 5.37 -5.25
N ASP A 238 12.14 5.54 -5.53
CA ASP A 238 13.12 5.97 -4.53
C ASP A 238 12.88 7.42 -4.09
N PHE A 239 12.50 8.29 -5.02
CA PHE A 239 12.11 9.66 -4.73
C PHE A 239 10.94 9.74 -3.73
N LEU A 240 9.87 8.97 -3.96
CA LEU A 240 8.72 8.95 -3.06
C LEU A 240 9.04 8.30 -1.71
N ASN A 241 9.88 7.27 -1.68
CA ASN A 241 10.36 6.66 -0.44
C ASN A 241 11.17 7.66 0.39
N ASN A 242 12.12 8.34 -0.25
CA ASN A 242 12.94 9.37 0.39
C ASN A 242 12.10 10.52 0.92
N TYR A 243 11.10 10.97 0.15
CA TYR A 243 10.20 12.03 0.59
C TYR A 243 9.38 11.59 1.82
N MET A 244 8.77 10.41 1.81
CA MET A 244 8.03 9.87 2.96
C MET A 244 8.89 9.73 4.21
N SER A 245 10.16 9.36 4.07
CA SER A 245 11.07 9.22 5.23
C SER A 245 11.39 10.56 5.91
N LYS A 246 11.32 11.67 5.15
CA LYS A 246 11.62 13.04 5.62
C LYS A 246 10.38 13.80 6.09
N ALA A 247 9.24 13.57 5.43
CA ALA A 247 8.04 14.39 5.58
C ALA A 247 7.43 14.36 7.01
N ASP A 248 7.62 13.29 7.77
CA ASP A 248 7.14 13.18 9.14
C ASP A 248 7.77 14.23 10.09
N LYS A 249 8.88 14.86 9.67
CA LYS A 249 9.62 15.85 10.46
C LYS A 249 9.36 17.26 9.93
N GLY A 250 8.42 17.96 10.56
CA GLY A 250 8.18 19.38 10.30
C GLY A 250 7.20 19.69 9.17
N PHE A 251 6.41 18.73 8.71
CA PHE A 251 5.37 18.97 7.71
C PHE A 251 4.19 19.76 8.30
N ASN A 252 3.83 20.88 7.67
CA ASN A 252 2.72 21.71 8.11
C ASN A 252 1.38 21.17 7.59
N TYR A 253 0.75 20.29 8.34
CA TYR A 253 -0.50 19.63 7.97
C TYR A 253 -1.64 20.62 7.66
N SER A 254 -1.79 21.65 8.50
CA SER A 254 -2.91 22.60 8.37
C SER A 254 -2.84 23.45 7.09
N GLU A 255 -1.65 23.96 6.75
CA GLU A 255 -1.46 24.74 5.53
C GLU A 255 -1.58 23.86 4.30
N ASN A 256 -1.01 22.67 4.34
CA ASN A 256 -1.03 21.74 3.23
C ASN A 256 -2.41 21.14 2.96
N ASP A 257 -3.23 20.93 3.99
CA ASP A 257 -4.64 20.56 3.82
C ASP A 257 -5.41 21.64 3.08
N LYS A 258 -5.26 22.92 3.52
CA LYS A 258 -5.91 24.06 2.87
C LYS A 258 -5.45 24.22 1.43
N LEU A 259 -4.15 24.14 1.17
CA LEU A 259 -3.59 24.26 -0.17
C LEU A 259 -4.16 23.18 -1.09
N PHE A 260 -4.08 21.92 -0.68
CA PHE A 260 -4.56 20.78 -1.45
C PHE A 260 -6.06 20.93 -1.80
N ARG A 261 -6.90 21.15 -0.80
CA ARG A 261 -8.35 21.28 -1.00
C ARG A 261 -8.71 22.50 -1.85
N THR A 262 -7.99 23.61 -1.71
CA THR A 262 -8.21 24.81 -2.52
C THR A 262 -7.87 24.55 -3.99
N VAL A 263 -6.70 23.96 -4.25
CA VAL A 263 -6.26 23.64 -5.61
C VAL A 263 -7.23 22.68 -6.30
N PHE A 264 -7.60 21.57 -5.62
CA PHE A 264 -8.50 20.60 -6.23
C PHE A 264 -9.94 21.10 -6.34
N LYS A 265 -10.39 21.99 -5.48
CA LYS A 265 -11.68 22.67 -5.67
C LYS A 265 -11.69 23.49 -6.95
N ILE A 266 -10.66 24.35 -7.17
CA ILE A 266 -10.58 25.18 -8.38
C ILE A 266 -10.47 24.30 -9.63
N LEU A 267 -9.65 23.25 -9.60
CA LEU A 267 -9.51 22.33 -10.72
C LEU A 267 -10.80 21.56 -11.02
N ASN A 268 -11.54 21.14 -10.00
CA ASN A 268 -12.83 20.47 -10.15
C ASN A 268 -13.88 21.39 -10.79
N ASP A 269 -13.89 22.67 -10.40
CA ASP A 269 -14.83 23.66 -10.94
C ASP A 269 -14.62 23.92 -12.45
N VAL A 270 -13.39 23.76 -12.95
CA VAL A 270 -13.04 24.08 -14.35
C VAL A 270 -12.78 22.84 -15.22
N LEU A 271 -12.62 21.68 -14.63
CA LEU A 271 -12.39 20.38 -15.32
C LEU A 271 -13.50 19.39 -14.97
N PRO A 272 -14.71 19.56 -15.49
CA PRO A 272 -15.87 18.72 -15.15
C PRO A 272 -15.67 17.24 -15.52
N ASN A 273 -14.74 16.94 -16.43
CA ASN A 273 -14.37 15.59 -16.84
C ASN A 273 -13.04 15.12 -16.19
N GLY A 274 -12.60 15.80 -15.14
CA GLY A 274 -11.34 15.54 -14.45
C GLY A 274 -10.10 15.87 -15.30
N ILE A 275 -8.93 15.62 -14.71
CA ILE A 275 -7.63 15.79 -15.37
C ILE A 275 -7.45 14.67 -16.38
N SER A 276 -8.03 14.84 -17.55
CA SER A 276 -8.02 13.82 -18.60
C SER A 276 -7.84 14.45 -19.99
N LYS A 277 -7.43 13.66 -20.97
CA LYS A 277 -7.37 14.04 -22.39
C LYS A 277 -8.36 13.23 -23.19
N GLY A 278 -9.61 13.16 -22.76
CA GLY A 278 -10.61 12.28 -23.34
C GLY A 278 -10.34 10.79 -23.07
N ARG A 279 -9.47 10.45 -22.12
CA ARG A 279 -9.23 9.10 -21.65
C ARG A 279 -10.14 8.77 -20.47
N LYS A 280 -10.46 7.48 -20.32
CA LYS A 280 -11.26 7.01 -19.18
C LYS A 280 -10.56 7.24 -17.84
N ASN A 281 -9.23 7.08 -17.80
CA ASN A 281 -8.41 7.23 -16.59
C ASN A 281 -7.47 8.43 -16.71
N THR A 282 -7.17 9.06 -15.59
CA THR A 282 -6.21 10.18 -15.48
C THR A 282 -4.77 9.68 -15.70
N PRO A 283 -4.03 10.23 -16.69
CA PRO A 283 -2.61 9.89 -16.85
C PRO A 283 -1.78 10.49 -15.71
N LEU A 284 -0.91 9.68 -15.08
CA LEU A 284 -0.09 10.08 -13.93
C LEU A 284 0.75 11.34 -14.20
N ASN A 285 1.44 11.38 -15.35
CA ASN A 285 2.28 12.51 -15.74
C ASN A 285 1.49 13.80 -16.02
N LEU A 286 0.27 13.69 -16.49
CA LEU A 286 -0.63 14.84 -16.67
C LEU A 286 -1.15 15.32 -15.31
N PHE A 287 -1.51 14.39 -14.42
CA PHE A 287 -1.88 14.72 -13.05
C PHE A 287 -0.79 15.52 -12.34
N GLU A 288 0.45 15.04 -12.38
CA GLU A 288 1.60 15.71 -11.77
C GLU A 288 1.80 17.13 -12.35
N ALA A 289 1.74 17.28 -13.66
CA ALA A 289 1.89 18.56 -14.33
C ALA A 289 0.84 19.57 -13.89
N VAL A 290 -0.43 19.16 -13.97
CA VAL A 290 -1.56 20.06 -13.70
C VAL A 290 -1.68 20.38 -12.22
N SER A 291 -1.66 19.37 -11.36
CA SER A 291 -1.90 19.58 -9.93
C SER A 291 -0.76 20.36 -9.25
N VAL A 292 0.50 19.99 -9.54
CA VAL A 292 1.66 20.67 -8.96
C VAL A 292 1.84 22.06 -9.57
N GLY A 293 1.66 22.21 -10.89
CA GLY A 293 1.72 23.52 -11.54
C GLY A 293 0.67 24.49 -11.01
N ALA A 294 -0.57 24.02 -10.77
CA ALA A 294 -1.63 24.80 -10.15
C ALA A 294 -1.30 25.21 -8.70
N ALA A 295 -0.73 24.29 -7.93
CA ALA A 295 -0.33 24.57 -6.55
C ALA A 295 0.77 25.62 -6.47
N LEU A 296 1.81 25.53 -7.32
CA LEU A 296 2.89 26.52 -7.41
C LEU A 296 2.35 27.89 -7.78
N ALA A 297 1.51 27.99 -8.83
CA ALA A 297 0.91 29.25 -9.23
C ALA A 297 0.05 29.88 -8.12
N TYR A 298 -0.69 29.02 -7.36
CA TYR A 298 -1.48 29.50 -6.23
C TYR A 298 -0.59 30.00 -5.07
N MET A 299 0.49 29.31 -4.77
CA MET A 299 1.43 29.72 -3.71
C MET A 299 2.09 31.07 -4.04
N ASP A 300 2.43 31.31 -5.31
CA ASP A 300 3.09 32.53 -5.74
C ASP A 300 2.13 33.74 -5.81
N ASN A 301 0.92 33.54 -6.30
CA ASN A 301 0.02 34.61 -6.69
C ASN A 301 -1.30 34.65 -5.89
N GLY A 302 -1.57 33.69 -5.01
CA GLY A 302 -2.84 33.55 -4.28
C GLY A 302 -4.04 33.23 -5.16
N LYS A 303 -3.83 32.94 -6.45
CA LYS A 303 -4.89 32.65 -7.43
C LYS A 303 -4.37 31.72 -8.53
N ILE A 304 -5.29 31.06 -9.22
CA ILE A 304 -5.00 30.18 -10.35
C ILE A 304 -5.77 30.74 -11.57
N ASN A 305 -5.06 31.10 -12.63
CA ASN A 305 -5.68 31.46 -13.90
C ASN A 305 -6.09 30.17 -14.65
N THR A 306 -7.36 29.99 -14.89
CA THR A 306 -7.90 28.79 -15.54
C THR A 306 -8.36 29.01 -16.97
N VAL A 307 -8.13 30.23 -17.52
CA VAL A 307 -8.54 30.58 -18.88
C VAL A 307 -7.85 29.70 -19.92
N GLY A 308 -8.64 29.14 -20.81
CA GLY A 308 -8.13 28.29 -21.90
C GLY A 308 -7.55 26.94 -21.49
N ILE A 309 -7.89 26.43 -20.30
CA ILE A 309 -7.34 25.17 -19.78
C ILE A 309 -7.59 23.98 -20.72
N ASP A 310 -8.77 23.88 -21.32
CA ASP A 310 -9.12 22.80 -22.26
C ASP A 310 -8.31 22.84 -23.57
N GLU A 311 -7.81 24.02 -23.93
CA GLU A 311 -7.00 24.24 -25.13
C GLU A 311 -5.53 23.93 -24.85
N TRP A 312 -4.95 24.57 -23.81
CA TRP A 312 -3.53 24.39 -23.54
C TRP A 312 -3.16 23.03 -22.94
N LEU A 313 -4.11 22.30 -22.37
CA LEU A 313 -3.90 20.87 -22.04
C LEU A 313 -3.61 20.01 -23.28
N LYS A 314 -3.98 20.47 -24.47
CA LYS A 314 -3.71 19.80 -25.76
C LYS A 314 -2.48 20.38 -26.46
N ASP A 315 -1.77 21.34 -25.86
CA ASP A 315 -0.62 22.00 -26.43
C ASP A 315 0.49 20.99 -26.79
N LYS A 316 1.11 21.19 -27.96
CA LYS A 316 2.18 20.34 -28.47
C LYS A 316 3.43 20.37 -27.56
N GLU A 317 3.68 21.47 -26.88
CA GLU A 317 4.79 21.60 -25.96
C GLU A 317 4.57 20.73 -24.71
N LEU A 318 3.41 20.80 -24.09
CA LEU A 318 3.04 19.92 -22.98
C LEU A 318 3.13 18.44 -23.40
N LEU A 319 2.63 18.13 -24.59
CA LEU A 319 2.68 16.77 -25.16
C LEU A 319 4.09 16.20 -25.24
N LYS A 320 5.11 17.02 -25.56
CA LYS A 320 6.51 16.57 -25.58
C LYS A 320 6.98 16.07 -24.21
N TYR A 321 6.52 16.67 -23.11
CA TYR A 321 6.94 16.31 -21.76
C TYR A 321 6.19 15.10 -21.19
N ILE A 322 4.98 14.82 -21.68
CA ILE A 322 4.10 13.77 -21.14
C ILE A 322 3.97 12.54 -22.04
N THR A 323 4.76 12.46 -23.13
CA THR A 323 4.77 11.34 -24.08
C THR A 323 6.17 10.71 -24.16
N GLY A 324 6.26 9.38 -24.30
CA GLY A 324 7.54 8.65 -24.37
C GLY A 324 8.16 8.45 -22.99
N ALA A 325 9.48 8.54 -22.86
CA ALA A 325 10.21 8.36 -21.60
C ALA A 325 10.00 9.56 -20.66
N THR A 326 8.91 9.58 -19.91
CA THR A 326 8.41 10.75 -19.16
C THR A 326 9.06 10.98 -17.80
N ASN A 327 9.89 10.04 -17.30
CA ASN A 327 10.45 10.08 -15.95
C ASN A 327 11.89 10.63 -15.89
N SER A 328 12.37 11.35 -16.90
CA SER A 328 13.61 12.09 -16.79
C SER A 328 13.38 13.43 -16.08
N LYS A 329 14.32 13.85 -15.23
CA LYS A 329 14.22 15.12 -14.47
C LYS A 329 13.84 16.33 -15.33
N PRO A 330 14.47 16.56 -16.51
CA PRO A 330 14.10 17.69 -17.37
C PRO A 330 12.64 17.62 -17.84
N ARG A 331 12.10 16.41 -18.10
CA ARG A 331 10.71 16.26 -18.52
C ARG A 331 9.73 16.48 -17.39
N VAL A 332 10.05 16.03 -16.18
CA VAL A 332 9.24 16.27 -14.98
C VAL A 332 9.16 17.77 -14.70
N ILE A 333 10.30 18.46 -14.66
CA ILE A 333 10.39 19.91 -14.48
C ILE A 333 9.63 20.61 -15.61
N GLY A 334 9.88 20.25 -16.87
CA GLY A 334 9.27 20.90 -18.03
C GLY A 334 7.74 20.84 -18.03
N ARG A 335 7.14 19.68 -17.68
CA ARG A 335 5.67 19.57 -17.61
C ARG A 335 5.05 20.37 -16.47
N ILE A 336 5.71 20.41 -15.30
CA ILE A 336 5.24 21.18 -14.14
C ILE A 336 5.34 22.68 -14.42
N GLU A 337 6.49 23.16 -14.89
CA GLU A 337 6.72 24.57 -15.20
C GLU A 337 5.85 25.08 -16.36
N PHE A 338 5.59 24.24 -17.37
CA PHE A 338 4.63 24.59 -18.42
C PHE A 338 3.25 24.89 -17.84
N CYS A 339 2.73 23.96 -17.02
CA CYS A 339 1.40 24.16 -16.40
C CYS A 339 1.41 25.34 -15.42
N ARG A 340 2.47 25.51 -14.59
CA ARG A 340 2.62 26.66 -13.70
C ARG A 340 2.48 27.99 -14.44
N LYS A 341 3.26 28.21 -15.52
CA LYS A 341 3.19 29.42 -16.34
C LYS A 341 1.78 29.67 -16.91
N LYS A 342 1.08 28.62 -17.34
CA LYS A 342 -0.29 28.72 -17.84
C LYS A 342 -1.29 29.13 -16.76
N PHE A 343 -1.06 28.68 -15.52
CA PHE A 343 -1.88 29.03 -14.36
C PHE A 343 -1.52 30.41 -13.74
N GLU A 344 -0.33 30.92 -14.01
CA GLU A 344 0.06 32.28 -13.61
C GLU A 344 -0.57 33.36 -14.51
N GLY A 345 -0.79 33.09 -15.80
CA GLY A 345 -1.43 33.97 -16.81
C GLY A 345 -0.46 34.37 -17.88
#